data_e20a69b1606bedb6a554c3e1853e61f1
#
_entry.id   e20a69b1606bedb6a554c3e1853e61f1
#
_cell.length_a   1.000
_cell.length_b   1.000
_cell.length_c   1.000
_cell.angle_alpha   90.00
_cell.angle_beta   90.00
_cell.angle_gamma   90.00
#
_symmetry.space_group_name_H-M   'P 1'
#
loop_
_entity.id
_entity.type
_entity.pdbx_description
1 polymer ?
#
loop_
_entity_poly.entity_id
_entity_poly.type
_entity_poly.pdbx_seq_one_letter_code
_entity_poly.pdbx_strand_id
1 'polypeptide(L)'
;MRTLHSVLLATLMASPALLPVQNARAAESDARGTVTIAAGSGRVMHLRAAAANIFTADPKVVEVRTASPDSLFVWGVAPGTTTIAALNQAGEAIAQFQVTVVPSSFSSHQVGADMSHSASASPLRARETAQGMALSGTVATARDAQRAVDAAKGELPADGKLNNATAVNGSVQVSLHVRIAEMNRTLTRELGVNWSGEARLGQHALFGISTNNPLNGSTITPSSATLQLVHNMNLDVAIQALADDQLVHLLAEPNLTTMSGEPANFLVGGEFPIPVATNANTVSIDFKQYGISLSFIPTVLSNGAINLHVRPEVSQLDKANGVTFLVGFPSTGVSIPALTVRRADTTVQLGSGQSFAIAGLLEDQTTLTGNALPGMGEIPILGALFRSDSFQRQEDELVIVVTPYIVKPVSDPNALHLPTDGWRAPTDIERILYLRQGAPGSPGMKSTRRIPADAGFMVE
;
A
#
# COMPACT_ATOMS: atom_id res chain seq x y z
N MET A 1 -38.40 49.00 16.46
CA MET A 1 -39.66 49.20 17.22
C MET A 1 -39.55 48.44 18.50
N ARG A 2 -39.40 49.21 19.53
CA ARG A 2 -40.06 49.18 20.86
C ARG A 2 -39.68 47.97 21.71
N THR A 3 -38.91 48.21 22.72
CA THR A 3 -39.02 48.85 24.05
C THR A 3 -39.25 47.80 25.15
N LEU A 4 -38.31 47.73 26.10
CA LEU A 4 -38.31 48.37 27.45
C LEU A 4 -39.11 47.56 28.47
N HIS A 5 -38.64 47.21 29.59
CA HIS A 5 -38.35 47.78 30.92
C HIS A 5 -38.25 46.66 31.91
N SER A 6 -37.20 46.50 32.69
CA SER A 6 -36.87 47.07 34.03
C SER A 6 -37.89 46.81 35.15
N VAL A 7 -37.32 46.41 36.29
CA VAL A 7 -37.50 46.93 37.69
C VAL A 7 -37.19 45.79 38.65
N LEU A 8 -36.10 45.73 39.35
CA LEU A 8 -35.69 46.24 40.66
C LEU A 8 -36.76 46.14 41.78
N LEU A 9 -36.55 45.28 42.77
CA LEU A 9 -36.88 45.61 44.16
C LEU A 9 -36.05 44.82 45.17
N ALA A 10 -35.30 45.55 45.96
CA ALA A 10 -34.61 45.14 47.17
C ALA A 10 -35.60 45.21 48.35
N THR A 11 -35.54 44.24 49.27
CA THR A 11 -36.00 44.43 50.64
C THR A 11 -35.08 43.75 51.63
N LEU A 12 -34.54 44.54 52.45
CA LEU A 12 -33.79 44.39 53.68
C LEU A 12 -34.77 44.08 54.84
N MET A 13 -34.52 43.05 55.66
CA MET A 13 -34.96 43.00 57.07
C MET A 13 -34.15 41.94 57.84
N ALA A 14 -33.23 42.38 58.66
CA ALA A 14 -33.14 42.28 60.12
C ALA A 14 -33.18 40.88 60.77
N SER A 15 -32.04 40.59 61.42
CA SER A 15 -31.82 39.55 62.44
C SER A 15 -32.67 39.69 63.71
N PRO A 16 -32.78 38.62 64.47
CA PRO A 16 -32.19 38.68 65.80
C PRO A 16 -31.28 37.52 66.17
N ALA A 17 -30.25 37.85 66.90
CA ALA A 17 -29.30 36.99 67.56
C ALA A 17 -29.94 36.16 68.67
N LEU A 18 -29.59 34.87 68.71
CA LEU A 18 -29.70 34.07 69.93
C LEU A 18 -28.40 33.36 70.17
N LEU A 19 -27.79 33.65 71.29
CA LEU A 19 -26.50 33.18 71.84
C LEU A 19 -26.64 31.74 72.41
N PRO A 20 -25.55 31.08 72.69
CA PRO A 20 -25.39 29.61 72.59
C PRO A 20 -25.56 28.89 73.91
N VAL A 21 -26.03 27.70 73.79
CA VAL A 21 -25.88 26.69 74.90
C VAL A 21 -24.64 25.87 74.52
N GLN A 22 -23.58 26.08 75.26
CA GLN A 22 -22.41 25.23 75.29
C GLN A 22 -22.78 23.91 75.96
N ASN A 23 -22.94 22.86 75.23
CA ASN A 23 -22.80 21.52 75.74
C ASN A 23 -21.34 21.08 75.48
N ALA A 24 -20.52 21.20 76.51
CA ALA A 24 -19.24 20.52 76.59
C ALA A 24 -19.45 19.03 76.61
N ARG A 25 -19.40 18.38 75.46
CA ARG A 25 -19.16 16.95 75.38
C ARG A 25 -17.61 16.82 75.22
N ALA A 26 -17.02 16.15 76.19
CA ALA A 26 -15.68 15.69 76.16
C ALA A 26 -15.42 14.98 74.83
N ALA A 27 -14.58 15.58 73.99
CA ALA A 27 -14.08 14.99 72.79
C ALA A 27 -13.12 13.86 73.24
N GLU A 28 -13.61 12.65 73.26
CA GLU A 28 -12.80 11.47 73.05
C GLU A 28 -12.10 11.66 71.70
N SER A 29 -10.89 12.17 71.72
CA SER A 29 -10.07 12.28 70.54
C SER A 29 -9.61 10.86 70.17
N ASP A 30 -10.45 10.18 69.43
CA ASP A 30 -10.09 8.97 68.69
C ASP A 30 -8.89 9.34 67.81
N ALA A 31 -7.70 8.81 68.20
CA ALA A 31 -6.45 8.97 67.46
C ALA A 31 -6.50 8.08 66.20
N ARG A 32 -7.47 8.33 65.33
CA ARG A 32 -7.63 7.71 64.03
C ARG A 32 -6.92 8.59 62.99
N GLY A 33 -5.70 8.27 62.67
CA GLY A 33 -4.93 8.93 61.61
C GLY A 33 -5.05 8.16 60.32
N THR A 34 -5.43 8.86 59.23
CA THR A 34 -5.30 8.28 57.88
C THR A 34 -3.92 8.62 57.33
N VAL A 35 -3.17 7.60 56.91
CA VAL A 35 -1.82 7.74 56.38
C VAL A 35 -1.79 7.16 54.98
N THR A 36 -1.28 7.94 54.05
CA THR A 36 -1.07 7.45 52.63
C THR A 36 0.42 7.26 52.42
N ILE A 37 0.81 6.09 51.91
CA ILE A 37 2.20 5.68 51.61
C ILE A 37 2.22 5.11 50.22
N ALA A 38 3.29 5.40 49.45
CA ALA A 38 3.47 4.75 48.15
C ALA A 38 4.03 3.32 48.35
N ALA A 39 3.63 2.40 47.48
CA ALA A 39 4.16 1.04 47.46
C ALA A 39 5.71 1.10 47.29
N GLY A 40 6.43 0.26 48.02
CA GLY A 40 7.92 0.29 48.03
C GLY A 40 8.53 1.39 48.87
N SER A 41 7.71 2.26 49.51
CA SER A 41 8.22 3.31 50.40
C SER A 41 7.85 3.05 51.86
N GLY A 42 8.63 3.59 52.79
CA GLY A 42 8.38 3.48 54.22
C GLY A 42 8.31 4.84 54.89
N ARG A 43 7.53 4.91 56.01
CA ARG A 43 7.40 6.13 56.81
C ARG A 43 7.48 5.79 58.28
N VAL A 44 8.23 6.63 59.04
CA VAL A 44 8.23 6.55 60.48
C VAL A 44 7.02 7.30 61.05
N MET A 45 6.31 6.65 61.94
CA MET A 45 5.17 7.20 62.67
C MET A 45 5.43 7.18 64.14
N HIS A 46 5.20 8.30 64.82
CA HIS A 46 5.38 8.44 66.26
C HIS A 46 4.08 8.17 67.00
N LEU A 47 4.16 7.35 68.02
CA LEU A 47 3.07 7.04 68.93
C LEU A 47 3.12 8.00 70.14
N ARG A 48 1.96 8.27 70.75
CA ARG A 48 1.86 9.12 71.93
C ARG A 48 2.29 8.42 73.23
N ALA A 49 2.38 7.10 73.25
CA ALA A 49 2.82 6.26 74.33
C ALA A 49 3.53 5.01 73.77
N ALA A 50 4.34 4.36 74.65
CA ALA A 50 5.04 3.15 74.29
C ALA A 50 4.09 2.00 73.95
N ALA A 51 4.22 1.41 72.77
CA ALA A 51 3.47 0.25 72.32
C ALA A 51 4.17 -1.04 72.78
N ALA A 52 3.39 -1.95 73.38
CA ALA A 52 3.84 -3.30 73.73
C ALA A 52 3.62 -4.29 72.56
N ASN A 53 2.50 -4.16 71.86
CA ASN A 53 2.16 -5.00 70.71
C ASN A 53 1.60 -4.17 69.55
N ILE A 54 1.93 -4.61 68.36
CA ILE A 54 1.49 -3.96 67.12
C ILE A 54 0.86 -5.02 66.20
N PHE A 55 -0.28 -4.68 65.64
CA PHE A 55 -1.02 -5.54 64.74
C PHE A 55 -1.31 -4.82 63.43
N THR A 56 -1.12 -5.50 62.32
CA THR A 56 -1.64 -5.10 61.00
C THR A 56 -2.73 -6.08 60.56
N ALA A 57 -3.83 -5.55 60.03
CA ALA A 57 -4.94 -6.36 59.59
C ALA A 57 -4.60 -7.14 58.32
N ASP A 58 -3.77 -6.59 57.45
CA ASP A 58 -3.29 -7.27 56.22
C ASP A 58 -1.78 -7.01 56.03
N PRO A 59 -0.92 -8.00 56.36
CA PRO A 59 0.52 -7.87 56.19
C PRO A 59 0.96 -7.90 54.71
N LYS A 60 0.09 -8.31 53.78
CA LYS A 60 0.41 -8.23 52.33
C LYS A 60 0.35 -6.80 51.79
N VAL A 61 -0.40 -5.91 52.42
CA VAL A 61 -0.55 -4.51 52.05
C VAL A 61 0.49 -3.65 52.76
N VAL A 62 0.70 -3.86 54.09
CA VAL A 62 1.59 -3.08 54.91
C VAL A 62 2.36 -3.97 55.88
N GLU A 63 3.69 -3.82 55.91
CA GLU A 63 4.55 -4.38 56.94
C GLU A 63 4.91 -3.30 57.92
N VAL A 64 4.83 -3.65 59.25
CA VAL A 64 5.13 -2.74 60.33
C VAL A 64 6.27 -3.29 61.15
N ARG A 65 7.25 -2.46 61.47
CA ARG A 65 8.39 -2.77 62.37
C ARG A 65 8.47 -1.72 63.44
N THR A 66 8.79 -2.12 64.66
CA THR A 66 9.10 -1.21 65.73
C THR A 66 10.48 -0.61 65.55
N ALA A 67 10.59 0.70 65.42
CA ALA A 67 11.85 1.43 65.36
C ALA A 67 12.33 1.82 66.79
N SER A 68 11.38 2.16 67.71
CA SER A 68 11.56 2.39 69.11
C SER A 68 10.26 2.12 69.85
N PRO A 69 10.21 2.08 71.21
CA PRO A 69 8.96 1.84 71.96
C PRO A 69 7.81 2.80 71.59
N ASP A 70 8.14 3.99 71.08
CA ASP A 70 7.20 5.06 70.71
C ASP A 70 7.19 5.38 69.24
N SER A 71 7.89 4.62 68.37
CA SER A 71 7.93 4.87 66.94
C SER A 71 7.84 3.59 66.13
N LEU A 72 7.01 3.65 65.05
CA LEU A 72 6.75 2.59 64.10
C LEU A 72 7.33 2.96 62.74
N PHE A 73 8.00 2.00 62.15
CA PHE A 73 8.32 2.06 60.74
C PHE A 73 7.30 1.28 59.95
N VAL A 74 6.54 1.99 59.12
CA VAL A 74 5.46 1.43 58.32
C VAL A 74 5.90 1.38 56.86
N TRP A 75 5.92 0.18 56.28
CA TRP A 75 6.34 -0.05 54.90
C TRP A 75 5.15 -0.49 54.06
N GLY A 76 4.90 0.22 52.93
CA GLY A 76 3.90 -0.16 51.96
C GLY A 76 4.39 -1.30 51.07
N VAL A 77 3.82 -2.50 51.15
CA VAL A 77 4.22 -3.67 50.38
C VAL A 77 3.49 -3.71 49.04
N ALA A 78 2.15 -3.65 49.08
CA ALA A 78 1.30 -3.69 47.91
C ALA A 78 0.16 -2.66 48.00
N PRO A 79 -0.36 -2.17 46.85
CA PRO A 79 -1.49 -1.24 46.83
C PRO A 79 -2.72 -1.82 47.51
N GLY A 80 -3.34 -1.06 48.42
CA GLY A 80 -4.50 -1.48 49.19
C GLY A 80 -4.73 -0.59 50.39
N THR A 81 -5.73 -0.90 51.20
CA THR A 81 -6.03 -0.19 52.48
C THR A 81 -6.09 -1.20 53.60
N THR A 82 -5.34 -0.94 54.69
CA THR A 82 -5.30 -1.78 55.86
C THR A 82 -5.27 -0.92 57.09
N THR A 83 -5.52 -1.54 58.26
CA THR A 83 -5.52 -0.89 59.56
C THR A 83 -4.37 -1.41 60.40
N ILE A 84 -3.64 -0.48 61.05
CA ILE A 84 -2.60 -0.76 62.03
C ILE A 84 -3.11 -0.36 63.41
N ALA A 85 -3.01 -1.26 64.37
CA ALA A 85 -3.36 -1.00 65.76
C ALA A 85 -2.12 -1.19 66.66
N ALA A 86 -1.86 -0.24 67.53
CA ALA A 86 -0.82 -0.31 68.54
C ALA A 86 -1.47 -0.42 69.91
N LEU A 87 -1.08 -1.43 70.71
CA LEU A 87 -1.64 -1.76 72.02
C LEU A 87 -0.60 -1.59 73.13
N ASN A 88 -1.04 -1.18 74.33
CA ASN A 88 -0.19 -1.12 75.54
C ASN A 88 -0.07 -2.53 76.17
N GLN A 89 0.68 -2.63 77.30
CA GLN A 89 0.81 -3.89 78.07
C GLN A 89 -0.52 -4.41 78.67
N ALA A 90 -1.49 -3.52 78.86
CA ALA A 90 -2.83 -3.88 79.35
C ALA A 90 -3.80 -4.36 78.25
N GLY A 91 -3.38 -4.33 76.98
CA GLY A 91 -4.19 -4.71 75.78
C GLY A 91 -5.10 -3.61 75.31
N GLU A 92 -4.98 -2.37 75.78
CA GLU A 92 -5.76 -1.23 75.33
C GLU A 92 -5.13 -0.59 74.06
N ALA A 93 -5.92 -0.14 73.11
CA ALA A 93 -5.46 0.50 71.90
C ALA A 93 -4.96 1.92 72.18
N ILE A 94 -3.65 2.15 72.00
CA ILE A 94 -3.02 3.43 72.15
C ILE A 94 -3.23 4.30 70.90
N ALA A 95 -3.18 3.68 69.73
CA ALA A 95 -3.39 4.32 68.45
C ALA A 95 -3.91 3.34 67.40
N GLN A 96 -4.75 3.84 66.52
CA GLN A 96 -5.25 3.11 65.34
C GLN A 96 -5.05 3.99 64.11
N PHE A 97 -4.37 3.45 63.09
CA PHE A 97 -4.11 4.15 61.84
C PHE A 97 -4.71 3.37 60.66
N GLN A 98 -5.45 4.05 59.83
CA GLN A 98 -5.84 3.55 58.55
C GLN A 98 -4.74 3.92 57.52
N VAL A 99 -4.09 2.91 56.97
CA VAL A 99 -3.01 3.11 56.01
C VAL A 99 -3.50 2.74 54.63
N THR A 100 -3.43 3.68 53.71
CA THR A 100 -3.71 3.46 52.29
C THR A 100 -2.38 3.47 51.54
N VAL A 101 -2.07 2.32 50.95
CA VAL A 101 -0.90 2.19 50.06
C VAL A 101 -1.37 2.45 48.65
N VAL A 102 -0.81 3.50 48.05
CA VAL A 102 -1.04 3.86 46.64
C VAL A 102 0.06 3.28 45.76
N PRO A 103 -0.22 2.96 44.50
CA PRO A 103 0.83 2.55 43.56
C PRO A 103 1.98 3.59 43.48
N SER A 104 3.20 3.11 43.26
CA SER A 104 4.34 4.01 43.07
C SER A 104 4.21 4.73 41.73
N SER A 105 4.26 6.04 41.71
CA SER A 105 4.21 6.84 40.49
C SER A 105 5.54 6.83 39.71
N PHE A 106 6.58 6.18 40.26
CA PHE A 106 7.93 6.19 39.69
C PHE A 106 7.94 5.51 38.29
N SER A 107 7.38 4.31 38.18
CA SER A 107 7.32 3.58 36.90
C SER A 107 6.48 4.29 35.85
N SER A 108 5.35 4.90 36.26
CA SER A 108 4.53 5.66 35.32
C SER A 108 5.21 6.93 34.80
N HIS A 109 6.00 7.60 35.67
CA HIS A 109 6.82 8.75 35.24
C HIS A 109 7.96 8.34 34.31
N GLN A 110 8.59 7.19 34.56
CA GLN A 110 9.69 6.68 33.74
C GLN A 110 9.17 6.26 32.35
N VAL A 111 8.07 5.51 32.29
CA VAL A 111 7.36 5.18 31.03
C VAL A 111 6.96 6.46 30.29
N GLY A 112 6.41 7.45 31.00
CA GLY A 112 6.05 8.74 30.41
C GLY A 112 7.24 9.50 29.81
N ALA A 113 8.41 9.45 30.47
CA ALA A 113 9.63 10.04 29.98
C ALA A 113 10.17 9.32 28.73
N ASP A 114 10.22 7.97 28.75
CA ASP A 114 10.68 7.16 27.62
C ASP A 114 9.75 7.30 26.41
N MET A 115 8.44 7.41 26.66
CA MET A 115 7.45 7.67 25.62
C MET A 115 7.59 9.08 25.02
N SER A 116 7.93 10.09 25.83
CA SER A 116 8.15 11.45 25.34
C SER A 116 9.39 11.58 24.46
N HIS A 117 10.40 10.75 24.67
CA HIS A 117 11.59 10.67 23.83
C HIS A 117 11.39 9.83 22.57
N SER A 118 10.45 8.89 22.58
CA SER A 118 10.22 7.93 21.50
C SER A 118 9.11 8.34 20.52
N ALA A 119 8.18 9.21 20.93
CA ALA A 119 7.02 9.60 20.15
C ALA A 119 7.01 11.10 19.89
N SER A 120 7.11 11.50 18.63
CA SER A 120 6.90 12.88 18.22
C SER A 120 5.51 13.36 18.67
N ALA A 121 5.49 14.19 19.73
CA ALA A 121 4.39 15.08 20.12
C ALA A 121 2.99 14.51 20.36
N SER A 122 2.83 13.25 20.71
CA SER A 122 1.50 12.71 21.04
C SER A 122 1.26 12.69 22.54
N PRO A 123 0.09 13.11 23.04
CA PRO A 123 -0.22 13.16 24.46
C PRO A 123 -0.53 11.77 25.02
N LEU A 124 0.45 10.87 25.02
CA LEU A 124 0.34 9.59 25.69
C LEU A 124 0.52 9.79 27.20
N ARG A 125 -0.33 9.09 27.97
CA ARG A 125 -0.27 9.09 29.44
C ARG A 125 -0.25 7.67 29.93
N ALA A 126 0.76 7.34 30.71
CA ALA A 126 0.81 6.13 31.49
C ALA A 126 0.30 6.42 32.90
N ARG A 127 -0.61 5.63 33.40
CA ARG A 127 -1.15 5.72 34.77
C ARG A 127 -1.10 4.35 35.43
N GLU A 128 -0.54 4.29 36.59
CA GLU A 128 -0.61 3.08 37.40
C GLU A 128 -2.01 2.84 37.95
N THR A 129 -2.41 1.58 37.98
CA THR A 129 -3.64 1.10 38.53
C THR A 129 -3.33 0.07 39.62
N ALA A 130 -4.30 -0.25 40.44
CA ALA A 130 -4.12 -1.23 41.54
C ALA A 130 -3.63 -2.62 41.09
N GLN A 131 -3.80 -2.95 39.77
CA GLN A 131 -3.48 -4.26 39.21
C GLN A 131 -2.45 -4.19 38.06
N GLY A 132 -1.87 -3.02 37.79
CA GLY A 132 -0.92 -2.85 36.68
C GLY A 132 -0.88 -1.42 36.14
N MET A 133 -0.83 -1.25 34.84
CA MET A 133 -0.72 0.04 34.18
C MET A 133 -1.81 0.25 33.13
N ALA A 134 -2.33 1.47 33.04
CA ALA A 134 -3.23 1.90 31.98
C ALA A 134 -2.52 2.91 31.08
N LEU A 135 -2.45 2.61 29.79
CA LEU A 135 -2.02 3.54 28.74
C LEU A 135 -3.25 4.21 28.13
N SER A 136 -3.21 5.53 27.99
CA SER A 136 -4.28 6.31 27.36
C SER A 136 -3.69 7.46 26.56
N GLY A 137 -4.40 7.86 25.51
CA GLY A 137 -3.98 8.94 24.63
C GLY A 137 -4.06 8.56 23.15
N THR A 138 -3.59 9.45 22.28
CA THR A 138 -3.58 9.24 20.84
C THR A 138 -2.14 9.16 20.33
N VAL A 139 -1.89 8.26 19.39
CA VAL A 139 -0.59 8.10 18.71
C VAL A 139 -0.76 8.35 17.22
N ALA A 140 0.32 8.78 16.57
CA ALA A 140 0.29 9.08 15.14
C ALA A 140 0.22 7.81 14.28
N THR A 141 0.90 6.72 14.70
CA THR A 141 0.96 5.48 13.93
C THR A 141 0.70 4.24 14.79
N ALA A 142 0.27 3.14 14.18
CA ALA A 142 0.10 1.85 14.85
C ALA A 142 1.42 1.33 15.43
N ARG A 143 2.56 1.62 14.77
CA ARG A 143 3.89 1.27 15.26
C ARG A 143 4.24 2.00 16.56
N ASP A 144 3.85 3.26 16.68
CA ASP A 144 4.08 4.03 17.90
C ASP A 144 3.21 3.51 19.05
N ALA A 145 1.96 3.06 18.75
CA ALA A 145 1.12 2.37 19.72
C ALA A 145 1.79 1.09 20.24
N GLN A 146 2.35 0.29 19.33
CA GLN A 146 3.03 -0.95 19.72
C GLN A 146 4.29 -0.67 20.57
N ARG A 147 5.10 0.31 20.18
CA ARG A 147 6.27 0.71 20.99
C ARG A 147 5.88 1.18 22.39
N ALA A 148 4.79 1.94 22.50
CA ALA A 148 4.28 2.38 23.81
C ALA A 148 3.81 1.19 24.67
N VAL A 149 3.17 0.21 24.05
CA VAL A 149 2.76 -1.05 24.71
C VAL A 149 3.97 -1.85 25.16
N ASP A 150 5.00 -1.96 24.33
CA ASP A 150 6.20 -2.74 24.64
C ASP A 150 7.04 -2.05 25.74
N ALA A 151 7.16 -0.71 25.71
CA ALA A 151 7.77 0.06 26.80
C ALA A 151 7.03 -0.11 28.10
N ALA A 152 5.69 -0.03 28.08
CA ALA A 152 4.88 -0.23 29.27
C ALA A 152 4.97 -1.66 29.83
N LYS A 153 5.09 -2.67 28.98
CA LYS A 153 5.28 -4.07 29.39
C LYS A 153 6.64 -4.29 30.06
N GLY A 154 7.68 -3.58 29.61
CA GLY A 154 9.02 -3.68 30.20
C GLY A 154 9.09 -3.21 31.67
N GLU A 155 8.22 -2.28 32.05
CA GLU A 155 8.17 -1.73 33.41
C GLU A 155 7.12 -2.41 34.32
N LEU A 156 6.32 -3.32 33.78
CA LEU A 156 5.32 -4.05 34.56
C LEU A 156 5.95 -5.23 35.30
N PRO A 157 5.54 -5.48 36.57
CA PRO A 157 5.89 -6.72 37.24
C PRO A 157 5.29 -7.93 36.52
N ALA A 158 5.84 -9.14 36.76
CA ALA A 158 5.49 -10.36 36.04
C ALA A 158 3.97 -10.68 35.99
N ASP A 159 3.23 -10.25 37.03
CA ASP A 159 1.75 -10.45 37.14
C ASP A 159 0.95 -9.19 36.80
N GLY A 160 1.60 -8.11 36.36
CA GLY A 160 0.98 -6.82 36.08
C GLY A 160 0.12 -6.87 34.81
N LYS A 161 -1.10 -6.34 34.90
CA LYS A 161 -2.02 -6.22 33.74
C LYS A 161 -1.84 -4.87 33.05
N LEU A 162 -1.64 -4.90 31.73
CA LEU A 162 -1.64 -3.70 30.90
C LEU A 162 -3.03 -3.47 30.31
N ASN A 163 -3.64 -2.34 30.64
CA ASN A 163 -4.85 -1.88 29.96
C ASN A 163 -4.46 -0.85 28.88
N ASN A 164 -4.57 -1.26 27.63
CA ASN A 164 -4.24 -0.40 26.50
C ASN A 164 -5.51 0.30 25.99
N ALA A 165 -5.61 1.61 26.26
CA ALA A 165 -6.64 2.51 25.75
C ALA A 165 -6.02 3.58 24.82
N THR A 166 -4.94 3.25 24.10
CA THR A 166 -4.37 4.15 23.11
C THR A 166 -5.19 4.11 21.82
N ALA A 167 -5.52 5.27 21.30
CA ALA A 167 -6.17 5.42 20.00
C ALA A 167 -5.14 5.88 18.96
N VAL A 168 -5.13 5.28 17.78
CA VAL A 168 -4.35 5.80 16.66
C VAL A 168 -5.10 6.99 16.08
N ASN A 169 -4.42 8.14 15.99
CA ASN A 169 -5.02 9.39 15.53
C ASN A 169 -5.23 9.34 14.02
N GLY A 170 -6.39 8.80 13.62
CA GLY A 170 -6.80 8.66 12.24
C GLY A 170 -5.95 7.65 11.46
N SER A 171 -6.59 6.69 10.83
CA SER A 171 -5.90 5.82 9.87
C SER A 171 -5.42 6.67 8.71
N VAL A 172 -4.11 6.93 8.63
CA VAL A 172 -3.52 7.63 7.49
C VAL A 172 -3.69 6.73 6.27
N GLN A 173 -4.38 7.23 5.26
CA GLN A 173 -4.57 6.53 4.00
C GLN A 173 -3.55 7.00 2.98
N VAL A 174 -3.07 6.05 2.19
CA VAL A 174 -2.12 6.30 1.11
C VAL A 174 -2.75 5.83 -0.20
N SER A 175 -2.88 6.75 -1.14
CA SER A 175 -3.23 6.45 -2.53
C SER A 175 -1.95 6.31 -3.34
N LEU A 176 -1.80 5.19 -4.01
CA LEU A 176 -0.66 4.93 -4.88
C LEU A 176 -1.10 5.06 -6.34
N HIS A 177 -0.45 5.97 -7.05
CA HIS A 177 -0.56 6.10 -8.49
C HIS A 177 0.66 5.43 -9.13
N VAL A 178 0.43 4.44 -9.96
CA VAL A 178 1.49 3.80 -10.74
C VAL A 178 1.29 4.14 -12.20
N ARG A 179 2.37 4.47 -12.88
CA ARG A 179 2.37 4.73 -14.30
C ARG A 179 3.35 3.79 -14.97
N ILE A 180 2.85 2.94 -15.85
CA ILE A 180 3.63 1.98 -16.63
C ILE A 180 3.52 2.42 -18.07
N ALA A 181 4.63 2.89 -18.64
CA ALA A 181 4.72 3.34 -20.01
C ALA A 181 5.73 2.47 -20.76
N GLU A 182 5.32 1.97 -21.90
CA GLU A 182 6.15 1.17 -22.78
C GLU A 182 6.01 1.69 -24.20
N MET A 183 7.11 1.76 -24.89
CA MET A 183 7.18 2.10 -26.31
C MET A 183 8.03 1.05 -27.02
N ASN A 184 7.39 0.33 -27.94
CA ASN A 184 8.05 -0.64 -28.80
C ASN A 184 8.04 -0.09 -30.23
N ARG A 185 9.21 -0.04 -30.85
CA ARG A 185 9.38 0.39 -32.22
C ARG A 185 10.08 -0.69 -33.01
N THR A 186 9.45 -1.18 -34.06
CA THR A 186 10.04 -2.13 -35.01
C THR A 186 10.19 -1.47 -36.36
N LEU A 187 11.43 -1.36 -36.81
CA LEU A 187 11.78 -0.86 -38.14
C LEU A 187 12.30 -1.99 -38.99
N THR A 188 11.59 -2.33 -40.06
CA THR A 188 11.98 -3.34 -41.01
C THR A 188 12.23 -2.69 -42.36
N ARG A 189 13.41 -2.92 -42.94
CA ARG A 189 13.75 -2.50 -44.30
C ARG A 189 14.30 -3.69 -45.03
N GLU A 190 13.72 -3.99 -46.17
CA GLU A 190 14.12 -5.11 -46.99
C GLU A 190 14.25 -4.61 -48.44
N LEU A 191 15.38 -4.96 -49.02
CA LEU A 191 15.64 -4.71 -50.43
C LEU A 191 16.29 -5.95 -51.03
N GLY A 192 15.60 -6.54 -52.00
CA GLY A 192 16.10 -7.73 -52.68
C GLY A 192 15.78 -7.73 -54.16
N VAL A 193 16.68 -8.26 -54.96
CA VAL A 193 16.50 -8.46 -56.39
C VAL A 193 16.60 -9.95 -56.66
N ASN A 194 15.50 -10.53 -57.09
CA ASN A 194 15.45 -11.94 -57.51
C ASN A 194 15.57 -12.06 -59.03
N TRP A 195 16.46 -12.89 -59.44
CA TRP A 195 16.64 -13.24 -60.81
C TRP A 195 16.19 -14.68 -61.02
N SER A 196 15.31 -14.90 -61.97
CA SER A 196 15.06 -16.25 -62.52
C SER A 196 15.13 -16.17 -64.04
N GLY A 197 15.97 -16.98 -64.59
CA GLY A 197 16.16 -16.98 -66.02
C GLY A 197 16.43 -18.37 -66.56
N GLU A 198 15.80 -18.69 -67.67
CA GLU A 198 16.02 -19.92 -68.41
C GLU A 198 16.44 -19.54 -69.83
N ALA A 199 17.58 -20.11 -70.26
CA ALA A 199 18.07 -19.96 -71.61
C ALA A 199 18.14 -21.33 -72.27
N ARG A 200 17.56 -21.46 -73.43
CA ARG A 200 17.61 -22.71 -74.25
C ARG A 200 18.59 -22.47 -75.40
N LEU A 201 19.69 -23.22 -75.37
CA LEU A 201 20.66 -23.29 -76.51
C LEU A 201 20.32 -24.53 -77.34
N GLY A 202 19.58 -24.35 -78.44
CA GLY A 202 19.19 -25.43 -79.32
C GLY A 202 18.17 -26.42 -78.67
N GLN A 203 18.13 -27.65 -79.12
CA GLN A 203 17.18 -28.64 -78.58
C GLN A 203 17.65 -29.36 -77.32
N HIS A 204 18.91 -29.14 -76.83
CA HIS A 204 19.50 -29.99 -75.81
C HIS A 204 20.16 -29.26 -74.64
N ALA A 205 20.28 -27.94 -74.66
CA ALA A 205 20.90 -27.22 -73.57
C ALA A 205 19.92 -26.29 -72.87
N LEU A 206 19.71 -26.55 -71.58
CA LEU A 206 18.99 -25.69 -70.67
C LEU A 206 19.96 -25.10 -69.68
N PHE A 207 20.05 -23.77 -69.62
CA PHE A 207 20.81 -23.05 -68.60
C PHE A 207 19.82 -22.19 -67.84
N GLY A 208 19.79 -22.39 -66.52
CA GLY A 208 18.89 -21.66 -65.64
C GLY A 208 19.69 -20.95 -64.56
N ILE A 209 19.39 -19.71 -64.28
CA ILE A 209 19.81 -18.96 -63.11
C ILE A 209 18.59 -18.70 -62.27
N SER A 210 18.66 -19.08 -61.01
CA SER A 210 17.62 -18.72 -60.05
C SER A 210 18.29 -18.25 -58.76
N THR A 211 18.00 -17.03 -58.32
CA THR A 211 18.40 -16.53 -57.04
C THR A 211 17.24 -16.69 -56.08
N ASN A 212 17.38 -17.56 -55.08
CA ASN A 212 16.38 -17.70 -54.01
C ASN A 212 16.56 -16.56 -53.04
N ASN A 213 15.56 -15.68 -52.96
CA ASN A 213 15.56 -14.61 -51.97
C ASN A 213 15.04 -15.16 -50.61
N PRO A 214 15.73 -14.91 -49.50
CA PRO A 214 15.27 -15.32 -48.15
C PRO A 214 13.99 -14.60 -47.69
N LEU A 215 13.49 -13.59 -48.38
CA LEU A 215 12.27 -12.85 -48.07
C LEU A 215 10.98 -13.64 -48.36
N ASN A 216 11.09 -14.91 -48.73
CA ASN A 216 9.97 -15.78 -49.15
C ASN A 216 8.99 -16.15 -48.01
N GLY A 217 9.03 -15.50 -46.85
CA GLY A 217 8.08 -15.63 -45.74
C GLY A 217 7.20 -14.39 -45.52
N SER A 218 7.45 -13.32 -46.28
CA SER A 218 6.68 -12.09 -46.11
C SER A 218 5.33 -12.18 -46.84
N THR A 219 4.26 -11.81 -46.17
CA THR A 219 2.89 -11.74 -46.70
C THR A 219 2.70 -10.58 -47.70
N ILE A 220 3.75 -9.86 -48.04
CA ILE A 220 3.72 -8.71 -48.94
C ILE A 220 3.98 -9.18 -50.36
N THR A 221 3.06 -8.91 -51.25
CA THR A 221 3.19 -9.18 -52.68
C THR A 221 4.36 -8.38 -53.26
N PRO A 222 5.42 -9.05 -53.74
CA PRO A 222 6.55 -8.35 -54.36
C PRO A 222 6.09 -7.66 -55.62
N SER A 223 6.62 -6.45 -55.87
CA SER A 223 6.50 -5.82 -57.19
C SER A 223 7.41 -6.57 -58.14
N SER A 224 6.85 -7.41 -59.01
CA SER A 224 7.61 -8.14 -60.01
C SER A 224 7.55 -7.40 -61.35
N ALA A 225 8.69 -7.18 -61.98
CA ALA A 225 8.77 -6.74 -63.35
C ALA A 225 9.36 -7.87 -64.19
N THR A 226 8.57 -8.40 -65.12
CA THR A 226 9.03 -9.43 -66.03
C THR A 226 9.56 -8.78 -67.31
N LEU A 227 10.83 -9.02 -67.62
CA LEU A 227 11.46 -8.57 -68.83
C LEU A 227 11.69 -9.77 -69.76
N GLN A 228 10.94 -9.82 -70.83
CA GLN A 228 11.07 -10.90 -71.81
C GLN A 228 11.98 -10.39 -72.95
N LEU A 229 13.22 -10.88 -72.97
CA LEU A 229 14.27 -10.24 -73.74
C LEU A 229 14.55 -10.87 -75.12
N VAL A 230 14.25 -12.15 -75.41
CA VAL A 230 14.51 -12.80 -76.73
C VAL A 230 13.69 -14.11 -76.81
N HIS A 231 13.41 -14.57 -78.02
CA HIS A 231 12.62 -15.72 -78.37
C HIS A 231 13.03 -17.06 -77.72
N ASN A 232 14.23 -17.15 -77.15
CA ASN A 232 14.76 -18.37 -76.47
C ASN A 232 15.30 -18.10 -75.06
N MET A 233 15.08 -16.93 -74.48
CA MET A 233 15.48 -16.59 -73.13
C MET A 233 14.30 -15.95 -72.40
N ASN A 234 13.92 -16.54 -71.29
CA ASN A 234 12.99 -15.96 -70.34
C ASN A 234 13.83 -15.47 -69.17
N LEU A 235 13.78 -14.17 -68.90
CA LEU A 235 14.42 -13.59 -67.74
C LEU A 235 13.36 -12.83 -66.91
N ASP A 236 13.13 -13.30 -65.73
CA ASP A 236 12.24 -12.68 -64.77
C ASP A 236 13.08 -12.02 -63.69
N VAL A 237 12.83 -10.74 -63.51
CA VAL A 237 13.47 -9.96 -62.43
C VAL A 237 12.39 -9.48 -61.49
N ALA A 238 12.42 -9.97 -60.26
CA ALA A 238 11.50 -9.52 -59.19
C ALA A 238 12.30 -8.62 -58.24
N ILE A 239 11.86 -7.36 -58.12
CA ILE A 239 12.41 -6.42 -57.14
C ILE A 239 11.44 -6.40 -55.96
N GLN A 240 11.97 -6.74 -54.79
CA GLN A 240 11.24 -6.67 -53.52
C GLN A 240 11.83 -5.51 -52.71
N ALA A 241 10.98 -4.55 -52.37
CA ALA A 241 11.34 -3.46 -51.50
C ALA A 241 10.24 -3.29 -50.47
N LEU A 242 10.61 -3.40 -49.18
CA LEU A 242 9.74 -3.22 -48.04
C LEU A 242 10.39 -2.18 -47.12
N ALA A 243 9.57 -1.25 -46.67
CA ALA A 243 9.87 -0.39 -45.53
C ALA A 243 8.65 -0.39 -44.64
N ASP A 244 8.79 -0.98 -43.45
CA ASP A 244 7.74 -1.04 -42.43
C ASP A 244 8.25 -0.41 -41.13
N ASP A 245 7.49 0.51 -40.57
CA ASP A 245 7.76 1.18 -39.29
C ASP A 245 6.55 1.03 -38.40
N GLN A 246 6.65 0.15 -37.43
CA GLN A 246 5.61 -0.12 -36.44
C GLN A 246 5.99 0.55 -35.12
N LEU A 247 5.06 1.34 -34.58
CA LEU A 247 5.18 1.93 -33.27
C LEU A 247 4.00 1.48 -32.40
N VAL A 248 4.31 0.81 -31.31
CA VAL A 248 3.33 0.39 -30.30
C VAL A 248 3.59 1.17 -29.02
N HIS A 249 2.55 1.82 -28.52
CA HIS A 249 2.58 2.56 -27.27
C HIS A 249 1.61 1.95 -26.29
N LEU A 250 2.09 1.52 -25.14
CA LEU A 250 1.31 1.02 -24.03
C LEU A 250 1.41 2.00 -22.86
N LEU A 251 0.27 2.43 -22.33
CA LEU A 251 0.19 3.22 -21.11
C LEU A 251 -0.84 2.59 -20.19
N ALA A 252 -0.44 2.27 -18.96
CA ALA A 252 -1.31 1.78 -17.91
C ALA A 252 -1.10 2.61 -16.63
N GLU A 253 -2.20 3.10 -16.06
CA GLU A 253 -2.17 3.97 -14.87
C GLU A 253 -3.10 3.42 -13.77
N PRO A 254 -2.77 2.30 -13.10
CA PRO A 254 -3.54 1.80 -11.99
C PRO A 254 -3.37 2.67 -10.74
N ASN A 255 -4.49 2.91 -10.06
CA ASN A 255 -4.56 3.65 -8.80
C ASN A 255 -5.22 2.79 -7.74
N LEU A 256 -4.67 2.78 -6.54
CA LEU A 256 -5.21 2.02 -5.44
C LEU A 256 -4.92 2.72 -4.11
N THR A 257 -5.91 2.71 -3.19
CA THR A 257 -5.79 3.37 -1.89
C THR A 257 -5.93 2.34 -0.77
N THR A 258 -5.06 2.44 0.25
CA THR A 258 -5.12 1.61 1.45
C THR A 258 -4.67 2.38 2.68
N MET A 259 -4.89 1.80 3.86
CA MET A 259 -4.38 2.33 5.12
C MET A 259 -2.88 2.04 5.27
N SER A 260 -2.19 2.91 6.00
CA SER A 260 -0.77 2.69 6.34
C SER A 260 -0.59 1.38 7.11
N GLY A 261 0.28 0.49 6.62
CA GLY A 261 0.57 -0.82 7.19
C GLY A 261 -0.27 -1.97 6.63
N GLU A 262 -1.32 -1.71 5.86
CA GLU A 262 -2.22 -2.73 5.31
C GLU A 262 -1.90 -3.06 3.85
N PRO A 263 -1.86 -4.37 3.49
CA PRO A 263 -1.67 -4.76 2.11
C PRO A 263 -2.92 -4.50 1.27
N ALA A 264 -2.74 -4.06 0.04
CA ALA A 264 -3.80 -3.90 -0.92
C ALA A 264 -3.44 -4.52 -2.26
N ASN A 265 -4.44 -5.13 -2.91
CA ASN A 265 -4.32 -5.77 -4.19
C ASN A 265 -5.43 -5.30 -5.12
N PHE A 266 -5.07 -5.05 -6.38
CA PHE A 266 -5.97 -4.64 -7.44
C PHE A 266 -5.62 -5.41 -8.71
N LEU A 267 -6.62 -5.96 -9.39
CA LEU A 267 -6.45 -6.66 -10.65
C LEU A 267 -7.57 -6.25 -11.61
N VAL A 268 -7.18 -5.80 -12.78
CA VAL A 268 -8.08 -5.54 -13.91
C VAL A 268 -7.60 -6.32 -15.10
N GLY A 269 -8.39 -7.29 -15.56
CA GLY A 269 -8.02 -8.18 -16.64
C GLY A 269 -9.04 -9.27 -16.84
N GLY A 270 -8.56 -10.44 -17.17
CA GLY A 270 -9.35 -11.65 -17.36
C GLY A 270 -8.58 -12.89 -16.96
N GLU A 271 -9.17 -14.02 -17.22
CA GLU A 271 -8.55 -15.33 -17.02
C GLU A 271 -8.60 -16.10 -18.34
N PHE A 272 -7.53 -16.79 -18.68
CA PHE A 272 -7.52 -17.67 -19.84
C PHE A 272 -7.29 -19.11 -19.43
N PRO A 273 -7.99 -20.06 -20.08
CA PRO A 273 -7.91 -21.46 -19.74
C PRO A 273 -6.66 -22.11 -20.34
N ILE A 274 -5.90 -22.81 -19.50
CA ILE A 274 -4.78 -23.67 -19.92
C ILE A 274 -5.19 -25.11 -19.70
N PRO A 275 -5.26 -25.95 -20.73
CA PRO A 275 -5.49 -27.37 -20.55
C PRO A 275 -4.25 -28.05 -19.96
N VAL A 276 -4.42 -28.68 -18.82
CA VAL A 276 -3.39 -29.47 -18.14
C VAL A 276 -3.79 -30.95 -18.28
N ALA A 277 -2.95 -31.73 -18.94
CA ALA A 277 -3.18 -33.16 -19.05
C ALA A 277 -2.96 -33.84 -17.68
N THR A 278 -4.01 -34.44 -17.13
CA THR A 278 -3.93 -35.16 -15.85
C THR A 278 -3.70 -36.66 -16.10
N ASN A 279 -4.25 -37.21 -17.17
CA ASN A 279 -4.10 -38.61 -17.61
C ASN A 279 -4.37 -38.71 -19.12
N ALA A 280 -4.11 -39.88 -19.73
CA ALA A 280 -4.27 -40.09 -21.17
C ALA A 280 -5.67 -39.76 -21.74
N ASN A 281 -6.73 -39.70 -20.91
CA ASN A 281 -8.10 -39.42 -21.32
C ASN A 281 -8.79 -38.28 -20.56
N THR A 282 -8.08 -37.58 -19.64
CA THR A 282 -8.69 -36.52 -18.82
C THR A 282 -7.89 -35.25 -18.95
N VAL A 283 -8.54 -34.19 -19.42
CA VAL A 283 -7.96 -32.83 -19.49
C VAL A 283 -8.58 -32.02 -18.38
N SER A 284 -7.76 -31.48 -17.47
CA SER A 284 -8.13 -30.47 -16.51
C SER A 284 -7.83 -29.09 -17.10
N ILE A 285 -8.60 -28.09 -16.70
CA ILE A 285 -8.39 -26.71 -17.14
C ILE A 285 -7.91 -25.91 -15.93
N ASP A 286 -6.75 -25.30 -16.06
CA ASP A 286 -6.20 -24.33 -15.11
C ASP A 286 -6.40 -22.93 -15.68
N PHE A 287 -6.96 -22.01 -14.87
CA PHE A 287 -7.20 -20.64 -15.27
C PHE A 287 -6.04 -19.76 -14.80
N LYS A 288 -5.40 -19.08 -15.74
CA LYS A 288 -4.34 -18.09 -15.46
C LYS A 288 -4.86 -16.68 -15.65
N GLN A 289 -4.67 -15.86 -14.64
CA GLN A 289 -5.01 -14.44 -14.67
C GLN A 289 -4.04 -13.67 -15.55
N TYR A 290 -4.57 -12.71 -16.29
CA TYR A 290 -3.80 -11.73 -17.05
C TYR A 290 -4.45 -10.36 -16.96
N GLY A 291 -3.68 -9.31 -17.21
CA GLY A 291 -4.13 -7.93 -17.16
C GLY A 291 -3.18 -7.03 -16.38
N ILE A 292 -3.72 -5.99 -15.76
CA ILE A 292 -2.98 -5.04 -14.93
C ILE A 292 -3.21 -5.38 -13.47
N SER A 293 -2.15 -5.74 -12.75
CA SER A 293 -2.17 -6.05 -11.33
C SER A 293 -1.27 -5.08 -10.58
N LEU A 294 -1.75 -4.62 -9.43
CA LEU A 294 -1.01 -3.77 -8.51
C LEU A 294 -1.18 -4.30 -7.09
N SER A 295 -0.08 -4.69 -6.47
CA SER A 295 -0.04 -5.06 -5.06
C SER A 295 0.93 -4.13 -4.35
N PHE A 296 0.55 -3.56 -3.18
CA PHE A 296 1.45 -2.73 -2.42
C PHE A 296 1.12 -2.68 -0.94
N ILE A 297 2.13 -2.34 -0.14
CA ILE A 297 2.03 -2.12 1.31
C ILE A 297 2.72 -0.80 1.62
N PRO A 298 1.98 0.28 1.95
CA PRO A 298 2.56 1.54 2.36
C PRO A 298 2.78 1.56 3.87
N THR A 299 3.85 2.19 4.33
CA THR A 299 4.07 2.50 5.75
C THR A 299 4.46 3.96 5.88
N VAL A 300 3.59 4.78 6.45
CA VAL A 300 3.88 6.19 6.72
C VAL A 300 4.71 6.29 7.99
N LEU A 301 5.87 6.92 7.87
CA LEU A 301 6.78 7.17 8.98
C LEU A 301 6.40 8.47 9.72
N SER A 302 6.93 8.64 10.92
CA SER A 302 6.68 9.82 11.76
C SER A 302 7.13 11.14 11.15
N ASN A 303 8.11 11.11 10.24
CA ASN A 303 8.59 12.27 9.48
C ASN A 303 7.76 12.59 8.22
N GLY A 304 6.64 11.88 7.99
CA GLY A 304 5.79 12.05 6.81
C GLY A 304 6.28 11.33 5.55
N ALA A 305 7.44 10.66 5.60
CA ALA A 305 7.89 9.83 4.49
C ALA A 305 7.09 8.52 4.42
N ILE A 306 6.89 8.01 3.22
CA ILE A 306 6.14 6.79 2.94
C ILE A 306 7.14 5.74 2.49
N ASN A 307 7.30 4.69 3.28
CA ASN A 307 7.99 3.48 2.87
C ASN A 307 6.98 2.59 2.13
N LEU A 308 7.28 2.28 0.88
CA LEU A 308 6.38 1.63 -0.05
C LEU A 308 7.00 0.35 -0.60
N HIS A 309 6.45 -0.79 -0.23
CA HIS A 309 6.72 -2.04 -0.93
C HIS A 309 5.67 -2.21 -2.02
N VAL A 310 6.10 -2.27 -3.29
CA VAL A 310 5.21 -2.25 -4.44
C VAL A 310 5.55 -3.32 -5.46
N ARG A 311 4.52 -3.98 -5.98
CA ARG A 311 4.60 -5.02 -6.99
C ARG A 311 3.58 -4.75 -8.11
N PRO A 312 3.89 -3.88 -9.06
CA PRO A 312 3.11 -3.70 -10.27
C PRO A 312 3.39 -4.83 -11.26
N GLU A 313 2.36 -5.24 -11.99
CA GLU A 313 2.44 -6.23 -13.05
C GLU A 313 1.49 -5.87 -14.20
N VAL A 314 1.99 -5.96 -15.43
CA VAL A 314 1.17 -5.91 -16.64
C VAL A 314 1.42 -7.17 -17.44
N SER A 315 0.36 -7.91 -17.70
CA SER A 315 0.41 -9.14 -18.48
C SER A 315 -0.60 -9.08 -19.64
N GLN A 316 -0.16 -9.53 -20.80
CA GLN A 316 -0.94 -9.52 -22.04
C GLN A 316 -0.86 -10.88 -22.73
N LEU A 317 -1.95 -11.24 -23.41
CA LEU A 317 -1.98 -12.45 -24.25
C LEU A 317 -1.27 -12.18 -25.56
N ASP A 318 -0.26 -12.97 -25.85
CA ASP A 318 0.46 -12.98 -27.12
C ASP A 318 0.00 -14.18 -27.97
N LYS A 319 -0.72 -13.88 -29.04
CA LYS A 319 -1.22 -14.92 -29.95
C LYS A 319 -0.16 -15.36 -30.97
N ALA A 320 0.83 -14.53 -31.23
CA ALA A 320 1.87 -14.82 -32.21
C ALA A 320 2.82 -15.93 -31.72
N ASN A 321 3.15 -15.91 -30.43
CA ASN A 321 4.01 -16.89 -29.78
C ASN A 321 3.26 -18.01 -29.07
N GLY A 322 1.97 -18.20 -29.40
CA GLY A 322 1.12 -19.25 -28.85
C GLY A 322 1.53 -20.64 -29.31
N VAL A 323 1.17 -21.65 -28.52
CA VAL A 323 1.40 -23.08 -28.86
C VAL A 323 0.08 -23.69 -29.32
N THR A 324 0.13 -24.42 -30.44
CA THR A 324 -1.03 -25.15 -30.95
C THR A 324 -0.92 -26.62 -30.61
N PHE A 325 -1.90 -27.14 -29.90
CA PHE A 325 -2.02 -28.57 -29.60
C PHE A 325 -3.08 -29.21 -30.48
N LEU A 326 -2.78 -30.40 -30.97
CA LEU A 326 -3.76 -31.22 -31.71
C LEU A 326 -4.48 -32.12 -30.70
N VAL A 327 -5.81 -31.96 -30.57
CA VAL A 327 -6.63 -32.75 -29.65
C VAL A 327 -7.69 -33.54 -30.43
N GLY A 328 -7.78 -34.84 -30.15
CA GLY A 328 -8.85 -35.69 -30.70
C GLY A 328 -8.60 -36.23 -32.11
N PHE A 329 -9.59 -37.02 -32.59
CA PHE A 329 -9.59 -37.56 -33.94
C PHE A 329 -10.98 -37.29 -34.59
N PRO A 330 -11.10 -36.56 -35.70
CA PRO A 330 -10.03 -35.84 -36.42
C PRO A 330 -9.42 -34.73 -35.57
N SER A 331 -8.09 -34.54 -35.69
CA SER A 331 -7.34 -33.63 -34.87
C SER A 331 -7.76 -32.18 -35.07
N THR A 332 -8.33 -31.58 -34.01
CA THR A 332 -8.65 -30.16 -33.95
C THR A 332 -7.54 -29.44 -33.28
N GLY A 333 -6.97 -28.41 -33.91
CA GLY A 333 -5.94 -27.59 -33.33
C GLY A 333 -6.52 -26.63 -32.28
N VAL A 334 -6.10 -26.76 -31.04
CA VAL A 334 -6.38 -25.79 -29.98
C VAL A 334 -5.13 -24.92 -29.80
N SER A 335 -5.26 -23.62 -30.09
CA SER A 335 -4.18 -22.66 -29.92
C SER A 335 -4.28 -22.02 -28.53
N ILE A 336 -3.20 -22.13 -27.76
CA ILE A 336 -3.04 -21.48 -26.45
C ILE A 336 -2.08 -20.31 -26.64
N PRO A 337 -2.52 -19.06 -26.38
CA PRO A 337 -1.65 -17.90 -26.50
C PRO A 337 -0.55 -17.94 -25.43
N ALA A 338 0.61 -17.38 -25.74
CA ALA A 338 1.64 -17.10 -24.77
C ALA A 338 1.23 -15.91 -23.87
N LEU A 339 1.89 -15.76 -22.74
CA LEU A 339 1.69 -14.63 -21.82
C LEU A 339 2.97 -13.79 -21.76
N THR A 340 2.88 -12.54 -22.20
CA THR A 340 3.95 -11.57 -22.03
C THR A 340 3.72 -10.85 -20.71
N VAL A 341 4.73 -10.85 -19.81
CA VAL A 341 4.62 -10.30 -18.46
C VAL A 341 5.72 -9.27 -18.20
N ARG A 342 5.31 -8.12 -17.70
CA ARG A 342 6.20 -7.07 -17.19
C ARG A 342 5.91 -6.89 -15.72
N ARG A 343 6.85 -7.19 -14.86
CA ARG A 343 6.70 -7.17 -13.40
C ARG A 343 7.91 -6.51 -12.76
N ALA A 344 7.66 -5.68 -11.75
CA ALA A 344 8.67 -5.20 -10.83
C ALA A 344 8.27 -5.56 -9.40
N ASP A 345 9.24 -5.75 -8.52
CA ASP A 345 9.04 -6.01 -7.10
C ASP A 345 10.14 -5.30 -6.33
N THR A 346 9.77 -4.23 -5.60
CA THR A 346 10.76 -3.36 -4.96
C THR A 346 10.19 -2.61 -3.77
N THR A 347 11.10 -2.10 -2.93
CA THR A 347 10.75 -1.25 -1.80
C THR A 347 11.47 0.09 -1.94
N VAL A 348 10.72 1.18 -1.88
CA VAL A 348 11.22 2.55 -2.02
C VAL A 348 10.64 3.44 -0.91
N GLN A 349 11.36 4.51 -0.61
CA GLN A 349 10.91 5.53 0.35
C GLN A 349 10.74 6.88 -0.36
N LEU A 350 9.55 7.47 -0.25
CA LEU A 350 9.16 8.69 -0.96
C LEU A 350 8.38 9.63 -0.02
N GLY A 351 8.39 10.91 -0.34
CA GLY A 351 7.42 11.85 0.24
C GLY A 351 6.08 11.82 -0.49
N SER A 352 5.04 12.33 0.15
CA SER A 352 3.72 12.48 -0.50
C SER A 352 3.82 13.36 -1.74
N GLY A 353 3.31 12.88 -2.88
CA GLY A 353 3.36 13.57 -4.17
C GLY A 353 4.69 13.47 -4.93
N GLN A 354 5.71 12.80 -4.37
CA GLN A 354 6.97 12.58 -5.06
C GLN A 354 6.90 11.36 -5.98
N SER A 355 7.38 11.53 -7.21
CA SER A 355 7.43 10.46 -8.20
C SER A 355 8.82 9.88 -8.29
N PHE A 356 8.91 8.56 -8.45
CA PHE A 356 10.16 7.84 -8.62
C PHE A 356 10.02 6.73 -9.66
N ALA A 357 10.99 6.62 -10.56
CA ALA A 357 11.06 5.51 -11.51
C ALA A 357 11.67 4.29 -10.80
N ILE A 358 10.86 3.26 -10.59
CA ILE A 358 11.27 2.04 -9.87
C ILE A 358 11.88 0.98 -10.77
N ALA A 359 11.55 1.01 -12.06
CA ALA A 359 12.08 0.09 -13.06
C ALA A 359 12.13 0.78 -14.43
N GLY A 360 13.05 0.35 -15.26
CA GLY A 360 13.18 0.76 -16.65
C GLY A 360 13.92 -0.30 -17.45
N LEU A 361 13.61 -0.39 -18.73
CA LEU A 361 14.29 -1.21 -19.72
C LEU A 361 14.52 -0.36 -20.95
N LEU A 362 15.69 -0.45 -21.51
CA LEU A 362 16.01 0.01 -22.86
C LEU A 362 16.71 -1.16 -23.56
N GLU A 363 16.05 -1.67 -24.59
CA GLU A 363 16.58 -2.75 -25.41
C GLU A 363 16.63 -2.29 -26.86
N ASP A 364 17.76 -2.46 -27.53
CA ASP A 364 17.95 -2.17 -28.95
C ASP A 364 18.58 -3.41 -29.60
N GLN A 365 17.78 -4.09 -30.41
CA GLN A 365 18.21 -5.26 -31.15
C GLN A 365 18.23 -4.92 -32.63
N THR A 366 19.39 -5.04 -33.22
CA THR A 366 19.57 -4.84 -34.66
C THR A 366 20.01 -6.13 -35.34
N THR A 367 19.23 -6.56 -36.30
CA THR A 367 19.53 -7.75 -37.13
C THR A 367 19.73 -7.32 -38.56
N LEU A 368 20.89 -7.65 -39.12
CA LEU A 368 21.22 -7.44 -40.54
C LEU A 368 21.46 -8.79 -41.17
N THR A 369 20.68 -9.13 -42.17
CA THR A 369 20.83 -10.36 -42.94
C THR A 369 21.06 -9.99 -44.39
N GLY A 370 22.21 -10.38 -44.90
CA GLY A 370 22.58 -10.14 -46.32
C GLY A 370 22.81 -11.47 -47.03
N ASN A 371 22.19 -11.67 -48.16
CA ASN A 371 22.40 -12.82 -49.03
C ASN A 371 22.82 -12.31 -50.40
N ALA A 372 23.94 -12.82 -50.94
CA ALA A 372 24.49 -12.36 -52.21
C ALA A 372 24.90 -13.56 -53.06
N LEU A 373 24.83 -13.36 -54.38
CA LEU A 373 25.40 -14.33 -55.32
C LEU A 373 26.94 -14.27 -55.26
N PRO A 374 27.62 -15.38 -54.97
CA PRO A 374 29.08 -15.39 -54.87
C PRO A 374 29.77 -14.78 -56.11
N GLY A 375 30.68 -13.83 -55.87
CA GLY A 375 31.43 -13.16 -56.93
C GLY A 375 30.70 -11.99 -57.61
N MET A 376 29.40 -12.08 -57.84
CA MET A 376 28.63 -10.98 -58.50
C MET A 376 28.08 -9.99 -57.47
N GLY A 377 27.72 -10.44 -56.27
CA GLY A 377 27.23 -9.61 -55.18
C GLY A 377 28.31 -8.69 -54.57
N GLU A 378 29.59 -8.99 -54.81
CA GLU A 378 30.75 -8.22 -54.30
C GLU A 378 31.19 -7.08 -55.21
N ILE A 379 30.64 -6.99 -56.42
CA ILE A 379 31.02 -5.96 -57.37
C ILE A 379 30.52 -4.58 -56.87
N PRO A 380 31.40 -3.57 -56.78
CA PRO A 380 30.97 -2.23 -56.39
C PRO A 380 29.88 -1.70 -57.31
N ILE A 381 28.80 -1.12 -56.71
CA ILE A 381 27.61 -0.54 -57.37
C ILE A 381 26.72 -1.61 -58.02
N LEU A 382 27.25 -2.47 -58.91
CA LEU A 382 26.46 -3.51 -59.59
C LEU A 382 26.08 -4.66 -58.68
N GLY A 383 26.87 -4.95 -57.64
CA GLY A 383 26.56 -6.02 -56.68
C GLY A 383 25.23 -5.82 -55.93
N ALA A 384 24.71 -4.59 -55.83
CA ALA A 384 23.42 -4.32 -55.27
C ALA A 384 22.26 -5.00 -56.02
N LEU A 385 22.43 -5.30 -57.30
CA LEU A 385 21.44 -6.02 -58.12
C LEU A 385 21.49 -7.55 -57.94
N PHE A 386 22.54 -8.06 -57.27
CA PHE A 386 22.76 -9.52 -57.06
C PHE A 386 22.81 -9.89 -55.58
N ARG A 387 22.28 -9.01 -54.69
CA ARG A 387 22.17 -9.26 -53.27
C ARG A 387 20.79 -8.84 -52.78
N SER A 388 20.39 -9.43 -51.66
CA SER A 388 19.28 -8.99 -50.88
C SER A 388 19.73 -8.69 -49.47
N ASP A 389 19.32 -7.55 -48.95
CA ASP A 389 19.59 -7.09 -47.60
C ASP A 389 18.26 -6.98 -46.84
N SER A 390 18.21 -7.55 -45.66
CA SER A 390 17.11 -7.37 -44.68
C SER A 390 17.69 -6.74 -43.46
N PHE A 391 17.23 -5.56 -43.12
CA PHE A 391 17.57 -4.82 -41.93
C PHE A 391 16.34 -4.76 -41.01
N GLN A 392 16.46 -5.27 -39.81
CA GLN A 392 15.45 -5.19 -38.79
C GLN A 392 16.03 -4.58 -37.52
N ARG A 393 15.40 -3.53 -37.03
CA ARG A 393 15.74 -2.91 -35.73
C ARG A 393 14.52 -2.89 -34.86
N GLN A 394 14.66 -3.42 -33.66
CA GLN A 394 13.64 -3.47 -32.63
C GLN A 394 14.14 -2.70 -31.42
N GLU A 395 13.41 -1.67 -31.03
CA GLU A 395 13.68 -0.84 -29.86
C GLU A 395 12.54 -1.00 -28.88
N ASP A 396 12.86 -1.38 -27.65
CA ASP A 396 11.92 -1.51 -26.54
C ASP A 396 12.33 -0.58 -25.41
N GLU A 397 11.44 0.34 -25.04
CA GLU A 397 11.60 1.22 -23.91
C GLU A 397 10.46 0.99 -22.90
N LEU A 398 10.80 0.66 -21.66
CA LEU A 398 9.85 0.49 -20.57
C LEU A 398 10.25 1.38 -19.40
N VAL A 399 9.29 2.09 -18.81
CA VAL A 399 9.47 2.85 -17.58
C VAL A 399 8.28 2.61 -16.65
N ILE A 400 8.57 2.31 -15.38
CA ILE A 400 7.57 2.17 -14.33
C ILE A 400 7.83 3.25 -13.28
N VAL A 401 6.86 4.15 -13.09
CA VAL A 401 6.92 5.28 -12.16
C VAL A 401 5.85 5.10 -11.09
N VAL A 402 6.20 5.35 -9.84
CA VAL A 402 5.28 5.32 -8.70
C VAL A 402 5.22 6.68 -8.02
N THR A 403 4.02 7.06 -7.58
CA THR A 403 3.76 8.33 -6.88
C THR A 403 2.76 8.07 -5.75
N PRO A 404 3.18 8.02 -4.50
CA PRO A 404 2.28 7.89 -3.36
C PRO A 404 1.75 9.25 -2.91
N TYR A 405 0.47 9.28 -2.49
CA TYR A 405 -0.17 10.44 -1.90
C TYR A 405 -0.81 10.08 -0.56
N ILE A 406 -0.63 10.93 0.44
CA ILE A 406 -1.41 10.83 1.68
C ILE A 406 -2.77 11.48 1.40
N VAL A 407 -3.85 10.71 1.56
CA VAL A 407 -5.20 11.13 1.23
C VAL A 407 -6.13 11.03 2.42
N LYS A 408 -7.19 11.84 2.40
CA LYS A 408 -8.29 11.79 3.38
C LYS A 408 -9.59 11.37 2.70
N PRO A 409 -10.46 10.63 3.38
CA PRO A 409 -11.76 10.29 2.83
C PRO A 409 -12.62 11.54 2.64
N VAL A 410 -13.39 11.55 1.56
CA VAL A 410 -14.35 12.63 1.25
C VAL A 410 -15.68 12.31 1.92
N SER A 411 -16.25 13.28 2.64
CA SER A 411 -17.52 13.11 3.36
C SER A 411 -18.75 13.30 2.48
N ASP A 412 -18.63 14.03 1.37
CA ASP A 412 -19.71 14.28 0.43
C ASP A 412 -19.59 13.35 -0.79
N PRO A 413 -20.52 12.39 -0.98
CA PRO A 413 -20.49 11.52 -2.15
C PRO A 413 -20.60 12.25 -3.49
N ASN A 414 -21.20 13.44 -3.52
CA ASN A 414 -21.36 14.23 -4.75
C ASN A 414 -20.06 14.92 -5.19
N ALA A 415 -19.05 14.97 -4.33
CA ALA A 415 -17.72 15.47 -4.68
C ALA A 415 -16.92 14.44 -5.53
N LEU A 416 -17.36 13.18 -5.58
CA LEU A 416 -16.74 12.14 -6.39
C LEU A 416 -17.39 12.09 -7.77
N HIS A 417 -16.62 12.40 -8.81
CA HIS A 417 -17.07 12.32 -10.19
C HIS A 417 -16.82 10.91 -10.77
N LEU A 418 -17.91 10.28 -11.21
CA LEU A 418 -17.84 9.00 -11.89
C LEU A 418 -17.71 9.19 -13.40
N PRO A 419 -17.00 8.31 -14.13
CA PRO A 419 -16.93 8.36 -15.59
C PRO A 419 -18.30 8.25 -16.28
N THR A 420 -19.28 7.71 -15.57
CA THR A 420 -20.67 7.53 -16.02
C THR A 420 -21.57 8.69 -15.71
N ASP A 421 -21.10 9.70 -14.92
CA ASP A 421 -21.90 10.84 -14.53
C ASP A 421 -22.30 11.64 -15.77
N GLY A 422 -23.60 11.89 -15.90
CA GLY A 422 -24.15 12.60 -17.04
C GLY A 422 -24.22 11.80 -18.34
N TRP A 423 -23.78 10.51 -18.35
CA TRP A 423 -23.98 9.67 -19.53
C TRP A 423 -25.43 9.27 -19.67
N ARG A 424 -25.97 9.45 -20.88
CA ARG A 424 -27.30 9.02 -21.25
C ARG A 424 -27.24 8.27 -22.57
N ALA A 425 -27.93 7.13 -22.66
CA ALA A 425 -28.03 6.38 -23.90
C ALA A 425 -28.67 7.26 -24.99
N PRO A 426 -28.17 7.21 -26.23
CA PRO A 426 -28.79 7.91 -27.34
C PRO A 426 -30.16 7.26 -27.66
N THR A 427 -31.11 8.09 -28.06
CA THR A 427 -32.37 7.60 -28.60
C THR A 427 -32.16 6.89 -29.96
N ASP A 428 -33.13 6.09 -30.40
CA ASP A 428 -33.02 5.40 -31.69
C ASP A 428 -32.84 6.36 -32.87
N ILE A 429 -33.45 7.54 -32.83
CA ILE A 429 -33.25 8.60 -33.82
C ILE A 429 -31.83 9.13 -33.80
N GLU A 430 -31.29 9.41 -32.60
CA GLU A 430 -29.91 9.88 -32.45
C GLU A 430 -28.90 8.84 -32.91
N ARG A 431 -29.14 7.55 -32.64
CA ARG A 431 -28.29 6.45 -33.02
C ARG A 431 -28.32 6.19 -34.52
N ILE A 432 -29.54 6.13 -35.12
CA ILE A 432 -29.72 5.70 -36.52
C ILE A 432 -29.51 6.88 -37.48
N LEU A 433 -30.13 8.04 -37.17
CA LEU A 433 -30.10 9.18 -38.08
C LEU A 433 -28.88 10.06 -37.93
N TYR A 434 -28.42 10.26 -36.69
CA TYR A 434 -27.28 11.11 -36.41
C TYR A 434 -25.98 10.35 -36.11
N LEU A 435 -25.99 9.00 -36.14
CA LEU A 435 -24.85 8.12 -35.87
C LEU A 435 -24.15 8.44 -34.54
N ARG A 436 -24.92 8.91 -33.54
CA ARG A 436 -24.39 9.29 -32.23
C ARG A 436 -24.29 8.07 -31.31
N GLN A 437 -23.19 7.95 -30.59
CA GLN A 437 -22.98 6.88 -29.60
C GLN A 437 -23.39 7.30 -28.18
N GLY A 438 -23.78 8.55 -27.96
CA GLY A 438 -24.27 9.10 -26.68
C GLY A 438 -25.23 10.25 -26.90
N ALA A 439 -26.10 10.55 -25.93
CA ALA A 439 -27.02 11.67 -26.01
C ALA A 439 -26.26 13.03 -25.95
N PRO A 440 -26.82 14.11 -26.52
CA PRO A 440 -26.19 15.42 -26.45
C PRO A 440 -25.94 15.84 -25.01
N GLY A 441 -24.71 16.28 -24.72
CA GLY A 441 -24.29 16.66 -23.38
C GLY A 441 -23.70 15.53 -22.54
N SER A 442 -23.71 14.28 -23.00
CA SER A 442 -23.01 13.20 -22.31
C SER A 442 -21.50 13.40 -22.31
N PRO A 443 -20.80 13.16 -21.18
CA PRO A 443 -19.35 13.20 -21.15
C PRO A 443 -18.77 12.21 -22.15
N GLY A 444 -17.78 12.60 -22.92
CA GLY A 444 -17.16 11.79 -23.98
C GLY A 444 -17.59 12.14 -25.41
N MET A 445 -18.64 12.97 -25.60
CA MET A 445 -19.05 13.44 -26.92
C MET A 445 -18.25 14.62 -27.47
N LYS A 446 -17.52 15.34 -26.60
CA LYS A 446 -16.48 16.29 -27.03
C LYS A 446 -15.18 15.50 -27.10
N SER A 447 -14.75 15.31 -28.34
CA SER A 447 -13.55 14.61 -28.81
C SER A 447 -12.27 14.88 -28.00
N THR A 448 -12.22 14.53 -26.76
CA THR A 448 -10.97 14.56 -26.01
C THR A 448 -10.72 13.19 -25.42
N ARG A 449 -9.74 12.54 -25.96
CA ARG A 449 -9.18 11.24 -25.65
C ARG A 449 -8.63 11.10 -24.21
N ARG A 450 -9.17 11.87 -23.26
CA ARG A 450 -8.75 11.76 -21.85
C ARG A 450 -9.97 11.64 -20.98
N ILE A 451 -10.04 10.58 -20.20
CA ILE A 451 -10.80 10.57 -18.95
C ILE A 451 -10.29 11.78 -18.16
N PRO A 452 -11.14 12.69 -17.66
CA PRO A 452 -10.67 13.80 -16.84
C PRO A 452 -9.77 13.25 -15.73
N ALA A 453 -8.65 13.91 -15.49
CA ALA A 453 -7.72 13.52 -14.43
C ALA A 453 -8.38 13.53 -13.04
N ASP A 454 -9.53 14.18 -12.92
CA ASP A 454 -10.32 14.35 -11.69
C ASP A 454 -11.32 13.19 -11.46
N ALA A 455 -11.35 12.17 -12.34
CA ALA A 455 -12.23 11.04 -12.15
C ALA A 455 -11.67 10.13 -11.03
N GLY A 456 -12.34 10.13 -9.90
CA GLY A 456 -12.18 9.12 -8.87
C GLY A 456 -11.45 9.53 -7.60
N PHE A 457 -10.47 10.44 -7.62
CA PHE A 457 -9.75 10.83 -6.41
C PHE A 457 -9.30 12.28 -6.49
N MET A 458 -9.83 13.14 -5.62
CA MET A 458 -9.25 14.46 -5.41
C MET A 458 -8.00 14.32 -4.53
N VAL A 459 -6.88 14.73 -5.07
CA VAL A 459 -5.62 14.87 -4.34
C VAL A 459 -5.51 16.35 -3.98
N GLU A 460 -5.54 16.69 -2.68
CA GLU A 460 -5.19 18.01 -2.17
C GLU A 460 -3.67 18.18 -2.07
#